data_e0338d3b6ec8430551d1acb273f64bb8
#
_entry.id   e0338d3b6ec8430551d1acb273f64bb8
#
_cell.length_a   1.000
_cell.length_b   1.000
_cell.length_c   1.000
_cell.angle_alpha   90.00
_cell.angle_beta   90.00
_cell.angle_gamma   90.00
#
_symmetry.space_group_name_H-M   'P 1'
#
loop_
_entity.id
_entity.type
_entity.pdbx_description
1 polymer ?
#
loop_
_entity_poly.entity_id
_entity_poly.type
_entity_poly.pdbx_seq_one_letter_code
_entity_poly.pdbx_strand_id
1 'polypeptide(L)'
;MSAAETRHMYCPICTTPLSKQQVNGENRKACANPSCDYVEWNNPTPVVAAIAQTGNNVVLVQAIGWPKDWFGLVTGFHEPGETAEEGVVREVKEELGVGCQVESLVGVYSFFQQNQVIIAYHVLLDKGDITLDKTELVDYKKIPIEKLQPWPSGTGKAVQDWLKTKGIEKEVMPFLRTKK
;
A
#
# COMPACT_ATOMS: atom_id res chain seq x y z
N MET A 1 4.94 -23.06 3.37
CA MET A 1 5.89 -22.26 2.58
C MET A 1 5.25 -20.90 2.44
N SER A 2 5.92 -19.83 2.86
CA SER A 2 5.39 -18.46 2.74
C SER A 2 5.41 -18.04 1.26
N ALA A 3 4.49 -17.17 0.85
CA ALA A 3 4.41 -16.64 -0.52
C ALA A 3 5.74 -15.98 -1.00
N ALA A 4 6.62 -15.63 -0.06
CA ALA A 4 7.94 -15.08 -0.35
C ALA A 4 8.96 -16.11 -0.90
N GLU A 5 8.74 -17.42 -0.68
CA GLU A 5 9.69 -18.46 -1.09
C GLU A 5 9.58 -18.89 -2.56
N THR A 6 8.54 -18.48 -3.28
CA THR A 6 8.21 -18.99 -4.62
C THR A 6 8.37 -17.99 -5.76
N ARG A 7 8.82 -16.74 -5.51
CA ARG A 7 8.74 -15.67 -6.51
C ARG A 7 9.55 -15.89 -7.78
N HIS A 8 10.75 -16.42 -7.72
CA HIS A 8 11.51 -16.73 -8.93
C HIS A 8 12.28 -18.05 -8.76
N MET A 9 12.13 -18.93 -9.70
CA MET A 9 12.91 -20.18 -9.80
C MET A 9 14.06 -20.04 -10.79
N TYR A 10 13.95 -19.12 -11.74
CA TYR A 10 14.90 -18.90 -12.82
C TYR A 10 15.35 -17.45 -12.87
N CYS A 11 16.58 -17.25 -13.31
CA CYS A 11 17.16 -15.94 -13.52
C CYS A 11 16.43 -15.20 -14.66
N PRO A 12 15.94 -13.97 -14.45
CA PRO A 12 15.24 -13.21 -15.50
C PRO A 12 16.17 -12.75 -16.62
N ILE A 13 17.51 -12.79 -16.41
CA ILE A 13 18.49 -12.36 -17.39
C ILE A 13 18.88 -13.49 -18.33
N CYS A 14 19.17 -14.69 -17.80
CA CYS A 14 19.72 -15.79 -18.58
C CYS A 14 18.98 -17.13 -18.43
N THR A 15 17.81 -17.11 -17.78
CA THR A 15 16.95 -18.28 -17.56
C THR A 15 17.56 -19.46 -16.81
N THR A 16 18.81 -19.35 -16.34
CA THR A 16 19.44 -20.36 -15.50
C THR A 16 18.71 -20.45 -14.16
N PRO A 17 18.55 -21.65 -13.55
CA PRO A 17 17.95 -21.78 -12.24
C PRO A 17 18.65 -20.92 -11.19
N LEU A 18 17.86 -20.32 -10.29
CA LEU A 18 18.38 -19.64 -9.11
C LEU A 18 18.69 -20.67 -8.02
N SER A 19 19.79 -20.47 -7.31
CA SER A 19 20.22 -21.29 -6.18
C SER A 19 20.54 -20.42 -4.96
N LYS A 20 20.47 -21.00 -3.76
CA LYS A 20 20.92 -20.32 -2.54
C LYS A 20 22.44 -20.21 -2.56
N GLN A 21 22.95 -18.99 -2.48
CA GLN A 21 24.39 -18.67 -2.49
C GLN A 21 24.70 -17.67 -1.37
N GLN A 22 25.96 -17.67 -0.92
CA GLN A 22 26.44 -16.64 0.02
C GLN A 22 26.71 -15.35 -0.76
N VAL A 23 25.96 -14.30 -0.48
CA VAL A 23 26.13 -12.98 -1.08
C VAL A 23 26.20 -11.96 0.05
N ASN A 24 27.34 -11.29 0.18
CA ASN A 24 27.59 -10.32 1.25
C ASN A 24 27.32 -10.86 2.67
N GLY A 25 27.67 -12.13 2.92
CA GLY A 25 27.50 -12.78 4.23
C GLY A 25 26.11 -13.32 4.52
N GLU A 26 25.15 -13.19 3.59
CA GLU A 26 23.80 -13.72 3.73
C GLU A 26 23.44 -14.74 2.66
N ASN A 27 22.55 -15.67 3.01
CA ASN A 27 22.01 -16.63 2.05
C ASN A 27 20.95 -15.93 1.18
N ARG A 28 21.25 -15.73 -0.11
CA ARG A 28 20.33 -15.17 -1.10
C ARG A 28 20.12 -16.09 -2.27
N LYS A 29 19.02 -15.96 -2.98
CA LYS A 29 18.85 -16.60 -4.29
C LYS A 29 19.69 -15.83 -5.31
N ALA A 30 20.61 -16.51 -5.98
CA ALA A 30 21.44 -15.93 -7.03
C ALA A 30 21.50 -16.87 -8.23
N CYS A 31 21.86 -16.32 -9.39
CA CYS A 31 22.01 -17.10 -10.62
C CYS A 31 23.11 -18.14 -10.46
N ALA A 32 22.82 -19.38 -10.86
CA ALA A 32 23.81 -20.45 -10.83
C ALA A 32 24.82 -20.40 -12.00
N ASN A 33 24.59 -19.54 -13.00
CA ASN A 33 25.52 -19.31 -14.09
C ASN A 33 26.65 -18.39 -13.62
N PRO A 34 27.93 -18.87 -13.65
CA PRO A 34 29.09 -18.09 -13.18
C PRO A 34 29.35 -16.81 -13.99
N SER A 35 28.78 -16.72 -15.19
CA SER A 35 28.88 -15.53 -16.06
C SER A 35 27.73 -14.55 -15.87
N CYS A 36 26.87 -14.74 -14.86
CA CYS A 36 25.73 -13.89 -14.57
C CYS A 36 25.71 -13.50 -13.09
N ASP A 37 25.73 -12.23 -12.81
CA ASP A 37 25.79 -11.64 -11.48
C ASP A 37 24.41 -11.35 -10.84
N TYR A 38 23.34 -11.84 -11.45
CA TYR A 38 21.98 -11.60 -10.93
C TYR A 38 21.78 -12.19 -9.54
N VAL A 39 21.30 -11.34 -8.62
CA VAL A 39 20.90 -11.69 -7.26
C VAL A 39 19.45 -11.25 -7.05
N GLU A 40 18.62 -12.15 -6.54
CA GLU A 40 17.26 -11.81 -6.09
C GLU A 40 17.32 -11.16 -4.69
N TRP A 41 17.28 -9.85 -4.66
CA TRP A 41 17.38 -9.08 -3.42
C TRP A 41 16.11 -9.16 -2.56
N ASN A 42 14.98 -9.52 -3.17
CA ASN A 42 13.67 -9.56 -2.52
C ASN A 42 13.32 -8.25 -1.79
N ASN A 43 13.63 -7.11 -2.42
CA ASN A 43 13.32 -5.80 -1.89
C ASN A 43 11.80 -5.63 -1.70
N PRO A 44 11.35 -4.89 -0.67
CA PRO A 44 9.96 -4.54 -0.53
C PRO A 44 9.44 -3.77 -1.77
N THR A 45 8.22 -4.11 -2.19
CA THR A 45 7.57 -3.39 -3.29
C THR A 45 7.07 -2.04 -2.76
N PRO A 46 7.39 -0.91 -3.41
CA PRO A 46 6.85 0.39 -3.01
C PRO A 46 5.37 0.50 -3.39
N VAL A 47 4.58 1.04 -2.46
CA VAL A 47 3.15 1.29 -2.58
C VAL A 47 2.87 2.70 -2.09
N VAL A 48 2.06 3.46 -2.81
CA VAL A 48 1.55 4.76 -2.36
C VAL A 48 0.19 4.58 -1.70
N ALA A 49 -0.12 5.42 -0.70
CA ALA A 49 -1.40 5.39 0.00
C ALA A 49 -1.93 6.80 0.24
N ALA A 50 -3.22 7.02 0.02
CA ALA A 50 -3.86 8.31 0.18
C ALA A 50 -4.82 8.33 1.37
N ILE A 51 -4.56 9.20 2.35
CA ILE A 51 -5.58 9.67 3.28
C ILE A 51 -6.36 10.75 2.54
N ALA A 52 -7.37 10.34 1.79
CA ALA A 52 -8.15 11.17 0.88
C ALA A 52 -9.23 11.95 1.64
N GLN A 53 -8.95 13.22 1.95
CA GLN A 53 -9.86 14.08 2.70
C GLN A 53 -10.78 14.85 1.75
N THR A 54 -12.07 14.89 2.11
CA THR A 54 -13.08 15.78 1.49
C THR A 54 -13.88 16.48 2.60
N GLY A 55 -13.71 17.79 2.74
CA GLY A 55 -14.26 18.54 3.88
C GLY A 55 -13.79 17.97 5.21
N ASN A 56 -14.71 17.61 6.11
CA ASN A 56 -14.39 16.99 7.41
C ASN A 56 -14.46 15.45 7.39
N ASN A 57 -14.32 14.84 6.22
CA ASN A 57 -14.38 13.38 6.07
C ASN A 57 -13.14 12.83 5.38
N VAL A 58 -12.81 11.58 5.68
CA VAL A 58 -11.86 10.76 4.93
C VAL A 58 -12.63 9.72 4.12
N VAL A 59 -12.26 9.57 2.86
CA VAL A 59 -12.80 8.53 1.98
C VAL A 59 -12.03 7.23 2.25
N LEU A 60 -12.77 6.19 2.58
CA LEU A 60 -12.26 4.82 2.62
C LEU A 60 -12.94 4.01 1.53
N VAL A 61 -12.18 3.12 0.90
CA VAL A 61 -12.63 2.28 -0.21
C VAL A 61 -12.69 0.81 0.19
N GLN A 62 -13.51 0.04 -0.51
CA GLN A 62 -13.58 -1.42 -0.39
C GLN A 62 -13.15 -2.06 -1.70
N ALA A 63 -12.04 -2.79 -1.69
CA ALA A 63 -11.57 -3.52 -2.85
C ALA A 63 -12.40 -4.79 -3.12
N ILE A 64 -12.44 -5.20 -4.39
CA ILE A 64 -13.04 -6.47 -4.81
C ILE A 64 -12.38 -7.63 -4.05
N GLY A 65 -13.20 -8.53 -3.53
CA GLY A 65 -12.72 -9.70 -2.78
C GLY A 65 -12.46 -9.45 -1.28
N TRP A 66 -12.54 -8.21 -0.80
CA TRP A 66 -12.47 -7.94 0.63
C TRP A 66 -13.77 -8.33 1.35
N PRO A 67 -13.70 -8.70 2.64
CA PRO A 67 -14.89 -8.85 3.47
C PRO A 67 -15.76 -7.59 3.45
N LYS A 68 -17.09 -7.76 3.48
CA LYS A 68 -18.09 -6.68 3.32
C LYS A 68 -17.88 -5.47 4.24
N ASP A 69 -17.29 -5.67 5.41
CA ASP A 69 -17.09 -4.61 6.41
C ASP A 69 -15.67 -4.03 6.39
N TRP A 70 -14.81 -4.48 5.48
CA TRP A 70 -13.44 -3.99 5.37
C TRP A 70 -13.35 -2.82 4.42
N PHE A 71 -12.84 -1.72 4.95
CA PHE A 71 -12.54 -0.50 4.20
C PHE A 71 -11.13 -0.05 4.53
N GLY A 72 -10.41 0.45 3.54
CA GLY A 72 -9.03 0.92 3.65
C GLY A 72 -8.81 2.24 2.93
N LEU A 73 -7.57 2.72 2.96
CA LEU A 73 -7.17 3.86 2.15
C LEU A 73 -7.14 3.46 0.66
N VAL A 74 -7.24 4.43 -0.23
CA VAL A 74 -6.82 4.30 -1.63
C VAL A 74 -5.33 3.94 -1.64
N THR A 75 -4.96 2.89 -2.38
CA THR A 75 -3.57 2.42 -2.43
C THR A 75 -3.26 1.78 -3.78
N GLY A 76 -2.07 2.03 -4.31
CA GLY A 76 -1.60 1.35 -5.49
C GLY A 76 -0.09 1.26 -5.57
N PHE A 77 0.41 0.58 -6.58
CA PHE A 77 1.84 0.45 -6.78
C PHE A 77 2.45 1.77 -7.24
N HIS A 78 3.61 2.10 -6.65
CA HIS A 78 4.43 3.18 -7.18
C HIS A 78 5.10 2.70 -8.48
N GLU A 79 4.84 3.38 -9.58
CA GLU A 79 5.26 2.96 -10.90
C GLU A 79 6.62 3.55 -11.32
N PRO A 80 7.33 2.92 -12.25
CA PRO A 80 8.55 3.48 -12.81
C PRO A 80 8.30 4.80 -13.55
N GLY A 81 9.13 5.82 -13.25
CA GLY A 81 9.12 7.10 -13.96
C GLY A 81 8.21 8.17 -13.35
N GLU A 82 7.53 7.87 -12.25
CA GLU A 82 6.76 8.85 -11.47
C GLU A 82 7.41 9.12 -10.12
N THR A 83 7.15 10.28 -9.53
CA THR A 83 7.40 10.53 -8.10
C THR A 83 6.31 9.89 -7.26
N ALA A 84 6.57 9.65 -5.96
CA ALA A 84 5.56 9.06 -5.09
C ALA A 84 4.31 9.97 -4.93
N GLU A 85 4.50 11.30 -5.04
CA GLU A 85 3.41 12.28 -5.08
C GLU A 85 2.56 12.14 -6.35
N GLU A 86 3.19 11.99 -7.52
CA GLU A 86 2.48 11.75 -8.77
C GLU A 86 1.73 10.42 -8.72
N GLY A 87 2.36 9.37 -8.18
CA GLY A 87 1.73 8.06 -8.01
C GLY A 87 0.47 8.11 -7.14
N VAL A 88 0.52 8.78 -5.99
CA VAL A 88 -0.68 8.88 -5.13
C VAL A 88 -1.81 9.69 -5.77
N VAL A 89 -1.48 10.73 -6.55
CA VAL A 89 -2.47 11.52 -7.29
C VAL A 89 -3.09 10.69 -8.42
N ARG A 90 -2.28 9.90 -9.12
CA ARG A 90 -2.75 8.97 -10.16
C ARG A 90 -3.73 7.95 -9.58
N GLU A 91 -3.35 7.25 -8.51
CA GLU A 91 -4.20 6.25 -7.85
C GLU A 91 -5.53 6.82 -7.37
N VAL A 92 -5.53 8.01 -6.75
CA VAL A 92 -6.76 8.69 -6.35
C VAL A 92 -7.66 8.98 -7.55
N LYS A 93 -7.08 9.42 -8.67
CA LYS A 93 -7.83 9.73 -9.88
C LYS A 93 -8.37 8.47 -10.55
N GLU A 94 -7.60 7.39 -10.59
CA GLU A 94 -8.00 6.10 -11.15
C GLU A 94 -9.12 5.46 -10.31
N GLU A 95 -8.90 5.31 -9.00
CA GLU A 95 -9.83 4.62 -8.12
C GLU A 95 -11.11 5.42 -7.80
N LEU A 96 -11.00 6.76 -7.62
CA LEU A 96 -12.12 7.61 -7.20
C LEU A 96 -12.71 8.48 -8.31
N GLY A 97 -12.07 8.55 -9.49
CA GLY A 97 -12.51 9.39 -10.61
C GLY A 97 -12.47 10.90 -10.35
N VAL A 98 -11.84 11.35 -9.27
CA VAL A 98 -11.74 12.75 -8.88
C VAL A 98 -10.27 13.12 -8.68
N GLY A 99 -9.90 14.37 -9.03
CA GLY A 99 -8.56 14.89 -8.78
C GLY A 99 -8.29 15.16 -7.30
N CYS A 100 -7.02 15.34 -6.97
CA CYS A 100 -6.62 15.74 -5.62
C CYS A 100 -5.33 16.56 -5.63
N GLN A 101 -5.06 17.22 -4.49
CA GLN A 101 -3.82 17.91 -4.20
C GLN A 101 -3.13 17.25 -3.02
N VAL A 102 -1.82 17.01 -3.13
CA VAL A 102 -1.00 16.49 -2.02
C VAL A 102 -0.78 17.60 -1.02
N GLU A 103 -1.22 17.39 0.23
CA GLU A 103 -1.00 18.31 1.34
C GLU A 103 0.31 18.03 2.07
N SER A 104 0.58 16.75 2.37
CA SER A 104 1.78 16.38 3.10
C SER A 104 2.09 14.88 3.00
N LEU A 105 3.37 14.54 3.11
CA LEU A 105 3.79 13.19 3.45
C LEU A 105 3.43 12.90 4.91
N VAL A 106 2.69 11.82 5.16
CA VAL A 106 2.37 11.36 6.52
C VAL A 106 3.50 10.51 7.08
N GLY A 107 4.03 9.62 6.26
CA GLY A 107 5.15 8.79 6.65
C GLY A 107 5.38 7.58 5.74
N VAL A 108 6.39 6.79 6.11
CA VAL A 108 6.77 5.56 5.41
C VAL A 108 6.60 4.39 6.38
N TYR A 109 5.91 3.34 5.94
CA TYR A 109 5.50 2.23 6.80
C TYR A 109 5.85 0.88 6.17
N SER A 110 6.32 -0.07 6.98
CA SER A 110 6.58 -1.43 6.52
C SER A 110 5.32 -2.29 6.63
N PHE A 111 4.96 -2.95 5.55
CA PHE A 111 3.90 -3.95 5.52
C PHE A 111 4.51 -5.34 5.26
N PHE A 112 5.02 -5.94 6.33
CA PHE A 112 5.80 -7.18 6.26
C PHE A 112 5.04 -8.36 5.65
N GLN A 113 3.71 -8.45 5.87
CA GLN A 113 2.89 -9.55 5.37
C GLN A 113 2.86 -9.62 3.84
N GLN A 114 2.99 -8.47 3.16
CA GLN A 114 3.00 -8.35 1.71
C GLN A 114 4.39 -8.04 1.14
N ASN A 115 5.41 -7.93 1.99
CA ASN A 115 6.74 -7.45 1.59
C ASN A 115 6.64 -6.12 0.83
N GLN A 116 5.98 -5.14 1.44
CA GLN A 116 5.76 -3.80 0.87
C GLN A 116 6.29 -2.70 1.78
N VAL A 117 6.68 -1.59 1.17
CA VAL A 117 6.90 -0.30 1.83
C VAL A 117 5.80 0.66 1.36
N ILE A 118 5.03 1.18 2.31
CA ILE A 118 3.90 2.07 2.04
C ILE A 118 4.35 3.51 2.29
N ILE A 119 4.22 4.36 1.29
CA ILE A 119 4.47 5.81 1.34
C ILE A 119 3.10 6.48 1.42
N ALA A 120 2.73 6.93 2.62
CA ALA A 120 1.40 7.46 2.87
C ALA A 120 1.37 8.98 2.81
N TYR A 121 0.43 9.52 2.04
CA TYR A 121 0.19 10.95 1.88
C TYR A 121 -1.19 11.35 2.39
N HIS A 122 -1.29 12.56 2.94
CA HIS A 122 -2.54 13.26 3.10
C HIS A 122 -2.83 14.03 1.82
N VAL A 123 -4.01 13.83 1.25
CA VAL A 123 -4.45 14.52 0.03
C VAL A 123 -5.82 15.16 0.24
N LEU A 124 -6.04 16.30 -0.38
CA LEU A 124 -7.35 16.96 -0.46
C LEU A 124 -7.99 16.66 -1.81
N LEU A 125 -9.18 16.05 -1.78
CA LEU A 125 -9.95 15.79 -2.99
C LEU A 125 -10.48 17.09 -3.57
N ASP A 126 -10.42 17.24 -4.88
CA ASP A 126 -11.09 18.32 -5.61
C ASP A 126 -12.62 18.22 -5.44
N LYS A 127 -13.32 19.32 -5.76
CA LYS A 127 -14.77 19.31 -5.78
C LYS A 127 -15.27 18.44 -6.93
N GLY A 128 -16.17 17.51 -6.64
CA GLY A 128 -16.76 16.60 -7.63
C GLY A 128 -17.39 15.39 -6.97
N ASP A 129 -18.08 14.60 -7.78
CA ASP A 129 -18.64 13.32 -7.36
C ASP A 129 -17.60 12.21 -7.51
N ILE A 130 -17.56 11.32 -6.53
CA ILE A 130 -16.71 10.14 -6.58
C ILE A 130 -17.33 9.12 -7.54
N THR A 131 -16.54 8.70 -8.53
CA THR A 131 -16.89 7.64 -9.47
C THR A 131 -15.85 6.54 -9.36
N LEU A 132 -16.23 5.45 -8.68
CA LEU A 132 -15.31 4.33 -8.44
C LEU A 132 -14.94 3.59 -9.72
N ASP A 133 -13.69 3.18 -9.82
CA ASP A 133 -13.30 2.14 -10.75
C ASP A 133 -13.91 0.81 -10.31
N LYS A 134 -14.92 0.36 -11.05
CA LYS A 134 -15.66 -0.88 -10.77
C LYS A 134 -14.88 -2.15 -11.09
N THR A 135 -13.70 -2.04 -11.68
CA THR A 135 -12.81 -3.19 -11.92
C THR A 135 -11.99 -3.55 -10.68
N GLU A 136 -11.82 -2.61 -9.74
CA GLU A 136 -11.03 -2.79 -8.53
C GLU A 136 -11.83 -2.59 -7.25
N LEU A 137 -12.80 -1.68 -7.25
CA LEU A 137 -13.54 -1.25 -6.07
C LEU A 137 -15.04 -1.59 -6.18
N VAL A 138 -15.63 -1.97 -5.05
CA VAL A 138 -17.07 -2.25 -4.95
C VAL A 138 -17.85 -1.14 -4.26
N ASP A 139 -17.24 -0.45 -3.28
CA ASP A 139 -17.91 0.55 -2.46
C ASP A 139 -16.92 1.56 -1.86
N TYR A 140 -17.44 2.68 -1.35
CA TYR A 140 -16.67 3.64 -0.55
C TYR A 140 -17.52 4.23 0.59
N LYS A 141 -16.85 4.74 1.61
CA LYS A 141 -17.46 5.45 2.73
C LYS A 141 -16.76 6.78 2.99
N LYS A 142 -17.54 7.81 3.28
CA LYS A 142 -17.04 9.08 3.83
C LYS A 142 -17.15 9.02 5.36
N ILE A 143 -16.02 8.90 6.04
CA ILE A 143 -15.97 8.78 7.50
C ILE A 143 -15.55 10.12 8.09
N PRO A 144 -16.36 10.74 9.00
CA PRO A 144 -15.94 11.93 9.72
C PRO A 144 -14.59 11.71 10.42
N ILE A 145 -13.70 12.70 10.35
CA ILE A 145 -12.32 12.59 10.88
C ILE A 145 -12.33 12.15 12.34
N GLU A 146 -13.20 12.71 13.16
CA GLU A 146 -13.35 12.38 14.59
C GLU A 146 -13.83 10.94 14.83
N LYS A 147 -14.49 10.31 13.83
CA LYS A 147 -14.99 8.92 13.90
C LYS A 147 -14.07 7.91 13.23
N LEU A 148 -13.03 8.40 12.53
CA LEU A 148 -12.06 7.52 11.87
C LEU A 148 -11.30 6.71 12.92
N GLN A 149 -11.21 5.40 12.71
CA GLN A 149 -10.52 4.48 13.61
C GLN A 149 -9.35 3.80 12.87
N PRO A 150 -8.12 3.87 13.41
CA PRO A 150 -6.99 3.14 12.84
C PRO A 150 -7.16 1.62 12.99
N TRP A 151 -6.74 0.87 11.98
CA TRP A 151 -6.75 -0.60 11.98
C TRP A 151 -5.33 -1.17 12.13
N PRO A 152 -5.18 -2.46 12.55
CA PRO A 152 -3.89 -2.99 13.00
C PRO A 152 -2.93 -3.43 11.88
N SER A 153 -3.27 -3.23 10.61
CA SER A 153 -2.50 -3.75 9.48
C SER A 153 -2.37 -2.73 8.35
N GLY A 154 -1.38 -2.88 7.50
CA GLY A 154 -1.16 -2.07 6.31
C GLY A 154 -1.11 -0.57 6.64
N THR A 155 -2.07 0.18 6.11
CA THR A 155 -2.15 1.64 6.19
C THR A 155 -2.72 2.18 7.51
N GLY A 156 -3.18 1.33 8.43
CA GLY A 156 -3.81 1.80 9.69
C GLY A 156 -2.88 2.62 10.58
N LYS A 157 -1.56 2.32 10.56
CA LYS A 157 -0.57 3.13 11.29
C LYS A 157 -0.44 4.55 10.71
N ALA A 158 -0.53 4.69 9.40
CA ALA A 158 -0.53 6.01 8.75
C ALA A 158 -1.75 6.83 9.19
N VAL A 159 -2.93 6.20 9.25
CA VAL A 159 -4.15 6.84 9.77
C VAL A 159 -3.96 7.30 11.21
N GLN A 160 -3.38 6.45 12.07
CA GLN A 160 -3.11 6.82 13.48
C GLN A 160 -2.19 8.03 13.59
N ASP A 161 -1.09 8.03 12.85
CA ASP A 161 -0.11 9.11 12.91
C ASP A 161 -0.67 10.42 12.34
N TRP A 162 -1.43 10.34 11.25
CA TRP A 162 -2.12 11.51 10.69
C TRP A 162 -3.17 12.09 11.66
N LEU A 163 -3.97 11.27 12.34
CA LEU A 163 -4.92 11.74 13.35
C LEU A 163 -4.22 12.48 14.49
N LYS A 164 -3.04 12.02 14.93
CA LYS A 164 -2.23 12.71 15.94
C LYS A 164 -1.82 14.12 15.50
N THR A 165 -1.51 14.33 14.22
CA THR A 165 -1.20 15.70 13.71
C THR A 165 -2.40 16.65 13.82
N LYS A 166 -3.62 16.11 13.95
CA LYS A 166 -4.85 16.86 14.15
C LYS A 166 -5.27 16.98 15.63
N GLY A 167 -4.41 16.51 16.54
CA GLY A 167 -4.72 16.49 17.98
C GLY A 167 -5.71 15.40 18.39
N ILE A 168 -5.95 14.40 17.53
CA ILE A 168 -6.87 13.30 17.78
C ILE A 168 -6.07 12.05 18.11
N GLU A 169 -6.14 11.60 19.36
CA GLU A 169 -5.51 10.35 19.79
C GLU A 169 -6.51 9.20 19.69
N LYS A 170 -6.14 8.15 18.95
CA LYS A 170 -6.92 6.93 18.77
C LYS A 170 -6.03 5.71 18.96
N GLU A 171 -6.54 4.73 19.68
CA GLU A 171 -5.92 3.41 19.72
C GLU A 171 -6.23 2.63 18.43
N VAL A 172 -5.27 1.79 18.03
CA VAL A 172 -5.48 0.88 16.90
C VAL A 172 -6.51 -0.18 17.29
N MET A 173 -7.52 -0.38 16.44
CA MET A 173 -8.51 -1.43 16.67
C MET A 173 -7.83 -2.81 16.78
N PRO A 174 -8.28 -3.67 17.70
CA PRO A 174 -7.79 -5.05 17.71
C PRO A 174 -8.22 -5.78 16.42
N PHE A 175 -7.42 -6.75 15.99
CA PHE A 175 -7.83 -7.65 14.91
C PHE A 175 -9.16 -8.33 15.31
N LEU A 176 -10.22 -8.06 14.58
CA LEU A 176 -11.44 -8.83 14.70
C LEU A 176 -11.10 -10.26 14.25
N ARG A 177 -10.96 -11.18 15.22
CA ARG A 177 -10.93 -12.62 14.90
C ARG A 177 -12.29 -12.97 14.31
N THR A 178 -12.36 -13.12 13.00
CA THR A 178 -13.52 -13.77 12.36
C THR A 178 -13.64 -15.15 13.00
N LYS A 179 -14.67 -15.33 13.81
CA LYS A 179 -15.04 -16.70 14.27
C LYS A 179 -15.32 -17.50 12.99
N LYS A 180 -14.51 -18.56 12.81
CA LYS A 180 -14.76 -19.58 11.77
C LYS A 180 -16.09 -20.25 12.01
#